data_b835495621e772ca425eb6c818004691
#
_entry.id   b835495621e772ca425eb6c818004691
#
_cell.length_a   1.000
_cell.length_b   1.000
_cell.length_c   1.000
_cell.angle_alpha   90.00
_cell.angle_beta   90.00
_cell.angle_gamma   90.00
#
_symmetry.space_group_name_H-M   'P 1'
#
loop_
_entity.id
_entity.type
_entity.pdbx_description
1 polymer ?
#
loop_
_entity_poly.entity_id
_entity_poly.type
_entity_poly.pdbx_seq_one_letter_code
_entity_poly.pdbx_strand_id
1 'polypeptide(L)'
;MQRVTGISVVIPNYNGVELLPQILPAAELALQATQLPYEIIVADDASTDLSISLLQQKFPSIKIESISHNGGFSKTANRGIQAASYPWVLLLNSDVKLTPNYFEQLLPYTAQKNCLGVTAQIVGWNDENIQDGGKYPVFQGAKIKTSYDFVPIESVTTAASFPCFYLSGANAFLNRAVFLKIGGFNELFSPFYIEDTELCLRAWRLGYAS
;
A
#
# COMPACT_ATOMS: atom_id res chain seq x y z
N MET A 1 -5.36 18.38 -13.80
CA MET A 1 -5.66 17.19 -12.96
C MET A 1 -5.12 15.97 -13.66
N GLN A 2 -4.24 15.22 -13.00
CA GLN A 2 -3.74 13.98 -13.58
C GLN A 2 -4.79 12.90 -13.34
N ARG A 3 -5.47 12.49 -14.41
CA ARG A 3 -6.49 11.43 -14.34
C ARG A 3 -5.79 10.09 -14.09
N VAL A 4 -6.32 9.25 -13.22
CA VAL A 4 -5.81 7.88 -13.03
C VAL A 4 -6.01 7.12 -14.35
N THR A 5 -4.92 6.73 -15.00
CA THR A 5 -4.92 6.04 -16.29
C THR A 5 -4.72 4.55 -16.16
N GLY A 6 -4.47 4.06 -14.95
CA GLY A 6 -4.29 2.65 -14.62
C GLY A 6 -3.76 2.50 -13.21
N ILE A 7 -3.83 1.29 -12.70
CA ILE A 7 -3.47 0.93 -11.31
C ILE A 7 -2.53 -0.28 -11.33
N SER A 8 -1.41 -0.17 -10.61
CA SER A 8 -0.59 -1.33 -10.26
C SER A 8 -0.86 -1.73 -8.81
N VAL A 9 -1.06 -3.02 -8.54
CA VAL A 9 -1.03 -3.55 -7.17
C VAL A 9 0.31 -4.22 -6.96
N VAL A 10 1.04 -3.82 -5.94
CA VAL A 10 2.34 -4.39 -5.55
C VAL A 10 2.17 -5.10 -4.23
N ILE A 11 2.49 -6.38 -4.21
CA ILE A 11 2.36 -7.26 -3.04
C ILE A 11 3.74 -7.75 -2.66
N PRO A 12 4.37 -7.19 -1.61
CA PRO A 12 5.56 -7.78 -1.02
C PRO A 12 5.24 -9.16 -0.46
N ASN A 13 6.04 -10.15 -0.81
CA ASN A 13 5.84 -11.55 -0.41
C ASN A 13 7.11 -12.16 0.17
N TYR A 14 6.96 -12.84 1.29
CA TYR A 14 7.96 -13.76 1.83
C TYR A 14 7.26 -14.97 2.44
N ASN A 15 7.41 -16.13 1.80
CA ASN A 15 6.80 -17.39 2.23
C ASN A 15 5.27 -17.32 2.40
N GLY A 16 4.57 -16.73 1.42
CA GLY A 16 3.14 -16.47 1.46
C GLY A 16 2.27 -17.47 0.69
N VAL A 17 2.75 -18.69 0.48
CA VAL A 17 2.06 -19.70 -0.37
C VAL A 17 0.60 -19.96 0.03
N GLU A 18 0.26 -19.84 1.33
CA GLU A 18 -1.12 -20.04 1.82
C GLU A 18 -1.99 -18.79 1.71
N LEU A 19 -1.39 -17.60 1.71
CA LEU A 19 -2.09 -16.31 1.68
C LEU A 19 -2.39 -15.85 0.26
N LEU A 20 -1.44 -15.99 -0.64
CA LEU A 20 -1.56 -15.52 -2.04
C LEU A 20 -2.84 -16.00 -2.74
N PRO A 21 -3.28 -17.28 -2.63
CA PRO A 21 -4.53 -17.73 -3.25
C PRO A 21 -5.79 -17.08 -2.70
N GLN A 22 -5.72 -16.50 -1.51
CA GLN A 22 -6.86 -15.84 -0.85
C GLN A 22 -6.96 -14.37 -1.23
N ILE A 23 -5.81 -13.69 -1.40
CA ILE A 23 -5.78 -12.25 -1.64
C ILE A 23 -5.76 -11.88 -3.12
N LEU A 24 -5.10 -12.66 -3.97
CA LEU A 24 -4.96 -12.35 -5.40
C LEU A 24 -6.30 -12.27 -6.14
N PRO A 25 -7.24 -13.21 -5.97
CA PRO A 25 -8.56 -13.11 -6.61
C PRO A 25 -9.36 -11.91 -6.10
N ALA A 26 -9.22 -11.56 -4.81
CA ALA A 26 -9.90 -10.41 -4.24
C ALA A 26 -9.33 -9.08 -4.78
N ALA A 27 -8.01 -8.99 -4.93
CA ALA A 27 -7.35 -7.84 -5.54
C ALA A 27 -7.74 -7.69 -7.01
N GLU A 28 -7.79 -8.78 -7.76
CA GLU A 28 -8.22 -8.78 -9.16
C GLU A 28 -9.68 -8.32 -9.31
N LEU A 29 -10.59 -8.82 -8.47
CA LEU A 29 -12.00 -8.41 -8.47
C LEU A 29 -12.16 -6.91 -8.19
N ALA A 30 -11.43 -6.39 -7.20
CA ALA A 30 -11.44 -4.95 -6.87
C ALA A 30 -10.89 -4.10 -8.02
N LEU A 31 -9.85 -4.56 -8.72
CA LEU A 31 -9.28 -3.87 -9.88
C LEU A 31 -10.24 -3.88 -11.08
N GLN A 32 -10.88 -5.00 -11.38
CA GLN A 32 -11.86 -5.12 -12.45
C GLN A 32 -13.05 -4.16 -12.27
N ALA A 33 -13.49 -3.97 -11.02
CA ALA A 33 -14.56 -3.03 -10.69
C ALA A 33 -14.23 -1.57 -11.07
N THR A 34 -12.95 -1.20 -11.14
CA THR A 34 -12.52 0.15 -11.54
C THR A 34 -12.71 0.45 -13.03
N GLN A 35 -12.79 -0.56 -13.88
CA GLN A 35 -12.78 -0.47 -15.33
C GLN A 35 -11.54 0.24 -15.91
N LEU A 36 -10.47 0.36 -15.13
CA LEU A 36 -9.18 0.91 -15.54
C LEU A 36 -8.22 -0.21 -15.94
N PRO A 37 -7.24 0.06 -16.81
CA PRO A 37 -6.11 -0.83 -17.01
C PRO A 37 -5.40 -1.11 -15.69
N TYR A 38 -4.99 -2.36 -15.46
CA TYR A 38 -4.31 -2.73 -14.23
C TYR A 38 -3.24 -3.81 -14.44
N GLU A 39 -2.38 -3.96 -13.45
CA GLU A 39 -1.45 -5.07 -13.28
C GLU A 39 -1.34 -5.44 -11.80
N ILE A 40 -0.97 -6.69 -11.54
CA ILE A 40 -0.59 -7.16 -10.19
C ILE A 40 0.85 -7.63 -10.27
N ILE A 41 1.66 -7.17 -9.33
CA ILE A 41 3.08 -7.50 -9.17
C ILE A 41 3.27 -8.12 -7.80
N VAL A 42 3.74 -9.35 -7.74
CA VAL A 42 4.23 -9.93 -6.49
C VAL A 42 5.73 -9.69 -6.44
N ALA A 43 6.16 -8.88 -5.47
CA ALA A 43 7.56 -8.64 -5.18
C ALA A 43 8.04 -9.66 -4.16
N ASP A 44 8.81 -10.65 -4.61
CA ASP A 44 9.21 -11.77 -3.77
C ASP A 44 10.57 -11.56 -3.11
N ASP A 45 10.60 -11.64 -1.79
CA ASP A 45 11.76 -11.41 -0.93
C ASP A 45 12.58 -12.70 -0.69
N ALA A 46 12.90 -13.41 -1.78
CA ALA A 46 13.62 -14.68 -1.76
C ALA A 46 12.88 -15.76 -0.95
N SER A 47 11.61 -15.97 -1.23
CA SER A 47 10.81 -17.04 -0.60
C SER A 47 11.45 -18.41 -0.80
N THR A 48 11.39 -19.23 0.23
CA THR A 48 11.89 -20.61 0.26
C THR A 48 10.77 -21.65 0.19
N ASP A 49 9.53 -21.21 0.25
CA ASP A 49 8.33 -22.03 0.10
C ASP A 49 7.92 -22.21 -1.38
N LEU A 50 6.73 -22.70 -1.63
CA LEU A 50 6.19 -22.88 -2.98
C LEU A 50 5.50 -21.64 -3.57
N SER A 51 5.68 -20.44 -3.01
CA SER A 51 5.03 -19.20 -3.47
C SER A 51 5.27 -18.95 -4.95
N ILE A 52 6.52 -18.99 -5.41
CA ILE A 52 6.86 -18.74 -6.82
C ILE A 52 6.26 -19.79 -7.75
N SER A 53 6.37 -21.08 -7.38
CA SER A 53 5.80 -22.17 -8.17
C SER A 53 4.27 -22.06 -8.28
N LEU A 54 3.60 -21.68 -7.18
CA LEU A 54 2.17 -21.44 -7.14
C LEU A 54 1.78 -20.30 -8.10
N LEU A 55 2.49 -19.17 -8.05
CA LEU A 55 2.23 -18.03 -8.93
C LEU A 55 2.37 -18.40 -10.39
N GLN A 56 3.46 -19.05 -10.77
CA GLN A 56 3.71 -19.48 -12.15
C GLN A 56 2.65 -20.43 -12.68
N GLN A 57 2.14 -21.34 -11.86
CA GLN A 57 1.18 -22.36 -12.27
C GLN A 57 -0.28 -21.87 -12.25
N LYS A 58 -0.68 -21.12 -11.22
CA LYS A 58 -2.09 -20.75 -11.01
C LYS A 58 -2.43 -19.30 -11.38
N PHE A 59 -1.43 -18.44 -11.42
CA PHE A 59 -1.61 -17.00 -11.66
C PHE A 59 -0.63 -16.45 -12.71
N PRO A 60 -0.60 -17.03 -13.94
CA PRO A 60 0.41 -16.70 -14.96
C PRO A 60 0.34 -15.25 -15.48
N SER A 61 -0.75 -14.53 -15.23
CA SER A 61 -0.89 -13.11 -15.58
C SER A 61 -0.20 -12.17 -14.59
N ILE A 62 0.18 -12.67 -13.40
CA ILE A 62 0.82 -11.87 -12.35
C ILE A 62 2.30 -11.75 -12.64
N LYS A 63 2.80 -10.52 -12.60
CA LYS A 63 4.22 -10.24 -12.71
C LYS A 63 4.94 -10.61 -11.42
N ILE A 64 6.05 -11.31 -11.53
CA ILE A 64 6.89 -11.67 -10.37
C ILE A 64 8.20 -10.90 -10.44
N GLU A 65 8.50 -10.13 -9.40
CA GLU A 65 9.76 -9.43 -9.21
C GLU A 65 10.48 -10.04 -8.01
N SER A 66 11.44 -10.91 -8.25
CA SER A 66 12.19 -11.58 -7.17
C SER A 66 13.51 -10.87 -6.88
N ILE A 67 13.92 -10.86 -5.62
CA ILE A 67 15.26 -10.51 -5.19
C ILE A 67 16.04 -11.76 -4.76
N SER A 68 17.37 -11.69 -4.85
CA SER A 68 18.23 -12.88 -4.69
C SER A 68 18.46 -13.32 -3.24
N HIS A 69 18.15 -12.46 -2.27
CA HIS A 69 18.29 -12.71 -0.83
C HIS A 69 17.28 -11.86 -0.07
N ASN A 70 16.83 -12.35 1.07
CA ASN A 70 15.85 -11.63 1.90
C ASN A 70 16.42 -10.25 2.29
N GLY A 71 15.75 -9.19 1.83
CA GLY A 71 16.13 -7.80 2.03
C GLY A 71 15.20 -7.02 2.96
N GLY A 72 14.10 -7.65 3.36
CA GLY A 72 13.06 -7.06 4.19
C GLY A 72 12.06 -6.20 3.41
N PHE A 73 11.03 -5.75 4.13
CA PHE A 73 9.85 -5.09 3.56
C PHE A 73 10.20 -3.89 2.66
N SER A 74 10.97 -2.93 3.17
CA SER A 74 11.26 -1.68 2.47
C SER A 74 11.93 -1.91 1.10
N LYS A 75 12.89 -2.82 1.05
CA LYS A 75 13.61 -3.15 -0.18
C LYS A 75 12.71 -3.85 -1.20
N THR A 76 11.92 -4.79 -0.72
CA THR A 76 11.00 -5.56 -1.55
C THR A 76 9.87 -4.69 -2.10
N ALA A 77 9.28 -3.84 -1.26
CA ALA A 77 8.27 -2.87 -1.68
C ALA A 77 8.83 -1.85 -2.69
N ASN A 78 10.01 -1.30 -2.44
CA ASN A 78 10.70 -0.40 -3.38
C ASN A 78 10.89 -1.08 -4.74
N ARG A 79 11.37 -2.31 -4.77
CA ARG A 79 11.58 -3.08 -6.00
C ARG A 79 10.28 -3.26 -6.78
N GLY A 80 9.21 -3.67 -6.12
CA GLY A 80 7.90 -3.85 -6.74
C GLY A 80 7.33 -2.54 -7.30
N ILE A 81 7.41 -1.43 -6.53
CA ILE A 81 6.92 -0.12 -6.96
C ILE A 81 7.76 0.45 -8.12
N GLN A 82 9.07 0.20 -8.15
CA GLN A 82 9.91 0.57 -9.29
C GLN A 82 9.52 -0.16 -10.56
N ALA A 83 9.16 -1.44 -10.46
CA ALA A 83 8.73 -2.28 -11.58
C ALA A 83 7.31 -2.01 -12.08
N ALA A 84 6.52 -1.24 -11.33
CA ALA A 84 5.15 -0.88 -11.68
C ALA A 84 5.09 0.04 -12.91
N SER A 85 4.09 -0.17 -13.77
CA SER A 85 3.91 0.57 -15.04
C SER A 85 2.94 1.75 -14.89
N TYR A 86 1.99 1.66 -13.95
CA TYR A 86 0.93 2.66 -13.83
C TYR A 86 1.26 3.78 -12.82
N PRO A 87 0.62 4.95 -12.97
CA PRO A 87 0.94 6.14 -12.15
C PRO A 87 0.50 6.02 -10.69
N TRP A 88 -0.47 5.16 -10.40
CA TRP A 88 -0.92 4.89 -9.04
C TRP A 88 -0.68 3.44 -8.67
N VAL A 89 -0.09 3.25 -7.50
CA VAL A 89 0.32 1.94 -7.00
C VAL A 89 -0.35 1.69 -5.65
N LEU A 90 -1.10 0.60 -5.55
CA LEU A 90 -1.50 0.06 -4.25
C LEU A 90 -0.39 -0.86 -3.75
N LEU A 91 0.30 -0.45 -2.70
CA LEU A 91 1.13 -1.34 -1.89
C LEU A 91 0.19 -2.12 -0.96
N LEU A 92 0.18 -3.43 -1.07
CA LEU A 92 -0.77 -4.30 -0.38
C LEU A 92 -0.02 -5.46 0.28
N ASN A 93 -0.12 -5.60 1.58
CA ASN A 93 0.45 -6.76 2.28
C ASN A 93 -0.24 -8.06 1.87
N SER A 94 0.51 -9.15 1.91
CA SER A 94 0.03 -10.49 1.53
C SER A 94 -1.01 -11.10 2.48
N ASP A 95 -1.34 -10.43 3.58
CA ASP A 95 -2.37 -10.79 4.56
C ASP A 95 -3.58 -9.82 4.57
N VAL A 96 -3.64 -8.88 3.63
CA VAL A 96 -4.77 -7.93 3.50
C VAL A 96 -5.62 -8.28 2.29
N LYS A 97 -6.91 -8.53 2.53
CA LYS A 97 -7.90 -8.86 1.50
C LYS A 97 -8.75 -7.66 1.13
N LEU A 98 -8.79 -7.32 -0.16
CA LEU A 98 -9.59 -6.19 -0.65
C LEU A 98 -11.07 -6.53 -0.74
N THR A 99 -11.94 -5.54 -0.46
CA THR A 99 -13.35 -5.59 -0.83
C THR A 99 -13.54 -5.21 -2.31
N PRO A 100 -14.59 -5.68 -2.99
CA PRO A 100 -14.81 -5.36 -4.41
C PRO A 100 -14.88 -3.88 -4.73
N ASN A 101 -15.38 -3.04 -3.80
CA ASN A 101 -15.52 -1.59 -3.95
C ASN A 101 -14.34 -0.79 -3.37
N TYR A 102 -13.23 -1.43 -3.06
CA TYR A 102 -12.09 -0.81 -2.37
C TYR A 102 -11.63 0.50 -3.04
N PHE A 103 -11.46 0.51 -4.35
CA PHE A 103 -10.96 1.69 -5.06
C PHE A 103 -12.00 2.80 -5.25
N GLU A 104 -13.28 2.50 -5.15
CA GLU A 104 -14.36 3.47 -5.36
C GLU A 104 -14.22 4.68 -4.43
N GLN A 105 -13.87 4.43 -3.17
CA GLN A 105 -13.70 5.46 -2.15
C GLN A 105 -12.34 6.17 -2.23
N LEU A 106 -11.32 5.53 -2.78
CA LEU A 106 -9.95 6.08 -2.82
C LEU A 106 -9.69 6.94 -4.05
N LEU A 107 -10.24 6.56 -5.21
CA LEU A 107 -10.00 7.23 -6.48
C LEU A 107 -10.29 8.74 -6.48
N PRO A 108 -11.36 9.28 -5.84
CA PRO A 108 -11.62 10.71 -5.80
C PRO A 108 -10.47 11.53 -5.19
N TYR A 109 -9.75 10.98 -4.21
CA TYR A 109 -8.66 11.67 -3.52
C TYR A 109 -7.39 11.80 -4.37
N THR A 110 -7.24 10.95 -5.39
CA THR A 110 -6.09 11.02 -6.31
C THR A 110 -6.03 12.31 -7.13
N ALA A 111 -7.14 13.04 -7.22
CA ALA A 111 -7.22 14.33 -7.89
C ALA A 111 -6.69 15.50 -7.05
N GLN A 112 -6.40 15.28 -5.76
CA GLN A 112 -5.89 16.33 -4.90
C GLN A 112 -4.47 16.72 -5.29
N LYS A 113 -4.21 18.02 -5.28
CA LYS A 113 -2.89 18.57 -5.56
C LYS A 113 -1.91 18.14 -4.45
N ASN A 114 -0.75 17.69 -4.86
CA ASN A 114 0.32 17.24 -3.93
C ASN A 114 -0.04 16.01 -3.08
N CYS A 115 -0.96 15.15 -3.53
CA CYS A 115 -1.25 13.90 -2.86
C CYS A 115 -0.09 12.91 -3.00
N LEU A 116 0.51 12.47 -1.88
CA LEU A 116 1.42 11.33 -1.84
C LEU A 116 0.65 10.03 -2.02
N GLY A 117 -0.48 9.89 -1.33
CA GLY A 117 -1.28 8.68 -1.36
C GLY A 117 -2.49 8.75 -0.45
N VAL A 118 -3.23 7.66 -0.42
CA VAL A 118 -4.43 7.45 0.38
C VAL A 118 -4.35 6.07 1.03
N THR A 119 -4.87 5.94 2.24
CA THR A 119 -4.99 4.65 2.93
C THR A 119 -6.44 4.40 3.34
N ALA A 120 -6.86 3.14 3.38
CA ALA A 120 -8.15 2.73 3.91
C ALA A 120 -7.99 2.09 5.29
N GLN A 121 -9.10 1.89 5.99
CA GLN A 121 -9.10 1.08 7.21
C GLN A 121 -8.95 -0.40 6.89
N ILE A 122 -8.20 -1.09 7.75
CA ILE A 122 -8.10 -2.55 7.76
C ILE A 122 -8.90 -3.06 8.96
N VAL A 123 -9.83 -3.96 8.70
CA VAL A 123 -10.61 -4.67 9.73
C VAL A 123 -10.21 -6.13 9.77
N GLY A 124 -10.46 -6.80 10.87
CA GLY A 124 -10.17 -8.23 11.02
C GLY A 124 -10.94 -9.08 10.00
N TRP A 125 -10.36 -10.19 9.58
CA TRP A 125 -11.00 -11.10 8.61
C TRP A 125 -12.27 -11.78 9.15
N ASN A 126 -12.33 -11.96 10.47
CA ASN A 126 -13.39 -12.69 11.16
C ASN A 126 -14.20 -11.81 12.14
N ASP A 127 -13.83 -10.55 12.27
CA ASP A 127 -14.48 -9.56 13.12
C ASP A 127 -14.41 -8.16 12.48
N GLU A 128 -15.11 -7.19 13.05
CA GLU A 128 -15.13 -5.81 12.57
C GLU A 128 -14.15 -4.90 13.33
N ASN A 129 -13.25 -5.48 14.14
CA ASN A 129 -12.28 -4.69 14.88
C ASN A 129 -11.28 -4.04 13.93
N ILE A 130 -11.09 -2.73 14.07
CA ILE A 130 -10.13 -1.98 13.28
C ILE A 130 -8.73 -2.40 13.72
N GLN A 131 -7.94 -2.91 12.78
CA GLN A 131 -6.56 -3.35 13.00
C GLN A 131 -5.55 -2.29 12.54
N ASP A 132 -5.87 -1.55 11.49
CA ASP A 132 -5.07 -0.42 11.03
C ASP A 132 -5.93 0.61 10.28
N GLY A 133 -5.37 1.82 10.07
CA GLY A 133 -6.07 2.92 9.41
C GLY A 133 -5.43 4.27 9.69
N GLY A 134 -6.10 5.34 9.27
CA GLY A 134 -5.62 6.70 9.48
C GLY A 134 -5.44 7.04 10.96
N LYS A 135 -4.31 7.65 11.31
CA LYS A 135 -3.97 8.14 12.65
C LYS A 135 -3.49 9.58 12.61
N TYR A 136 -3.62 10.27 13.73
CA TYR A 136 -3.13 11.64 13.89
C TYR A 136 -1.71 11.67 14.47
N PRO A 137 -0.91 12.70 14.16
CA PRO A 137 0.32 12.96 14.89
C PRO A 137 0.03 13.50 16.29
N VAL A 138 0.71 12.96 17.29
CA VAL A 138 0.64 13.42 18.69
C VAL A 138 2.02 13.87 19.13
N PHE A 139 2.12 15.13 19.57
CA PHE A 139 3.35 15.67 20.10
C PHE A 139 3.49 15.37 21.60
N GLN A 140 4.57 14.71 21.97
CA GLN A 140 4.92 14.45 23.35
C GLN A 140 6.32 15.02 23.64
N GLY A 141 6.36 16.27 24.06
CA GLY A 141 7.61 17.03 24.11
C GLY A 141 8.22 17.19 22.72
N ALA A 142 9.47 16.76 22.55
CA ALA A 142 10.19 16.79 21.27
C ALA A 142 9.94 15.55 20.39
N LYS A 143 9.08 14.62 20.83
CA LYS A 143 8.78 13.39 20.09
C LYS A 143 7.43 13.49 19.38
N ILE A 144 7.38 13.01 18.15
CA ILE A 144 6.13 12.79 17.40
C ILE A 144 5.79 11.29 17.50
N LYS A 145 4.55 11.00 17.86
CA LYS A 145 3.98 9.65 17.92
C LYS A 145 2.69 9.61 17.13
N THR A 146 2.21 8.44 16.81
CA THR A 146 0.85 8.23 16.30
C THR A 146 -0.16 8.34 17.43
N SER A 147 -1.37 8.81 17.14
CA SER A 147 -2.50 8.74 18.07
C SER A 147 -2.75 7.29 18.50
N TYR A 148 -3.35 7.11 19.67
CA TYR A 148 -3.80 5.79 20.11
C TYR A 148 -5.00 5.34 19.29
N ASP A 149 -5.98 6.23 19.12
CA ASP A 149 -7.21 5.97 18.38
C ASP A 149 -7.02 6.23 16.88
N PHE A 150 -7.77 5.50 16.07
CA PHE A 150 -7.90 5.72 14.63
C PHE A 150 -8.81 6.94 14.35
N VAL A 151 -8.64 7.52 13.16
CA VAL A 151 -9.56 8.55 12.67
C VAL A 151 -10.97 7.97 12.59
N PRO A 152 -12.00 8.55 13.26
CA PRO A 152 -13.36 8.01 13.23
C PRO A 152 -13.95 8.01 11.81
N ILE A 153 -14.64 6.93 11.44
CA ILE A 153 -15.33 6.82 10.13
C ILE A 153 -16.32 7.97 9.92
N GLU A 154 -17.02 8.40 10.95
CA GLU A 154 -17.98 9.49 10.91
C GLU A 154 -17.34 10.83 10.50
N SER A 155 -16.07 11.03 10.83
CA SER A 155 -15.31 12.21 10.40
C SER A 155 -14.98 12.20 8.91
N VAL A 156 -14.93 11.01 8.30
CA VAL A 156 -14.58 10.82 6.89
C VAL A 156 -15.76 11.09 5.96
N THR A 157 -16.99 10.87 6.44
CA THR A 157 -18.21 11.04 5.62
C THR A 157 -18.59 12.50 5.38
N THR A 158 -18.09 13.45 6.18
CA THR A 158 -18.45 14.87 6.13
C THR A 158 -17.35 15.76 5.54
N ALA A 159 -16.12 15.27 5.45
CA ALA A 159 -14.98 16.01 4.92
C ALA A 159 -14.54 15.45 3.56
N ALA A 160 -14.15 16.34 2.66
CA ALA A 160 -13.65 15.96 1.33
C ALA A 160 -12.33 15.15 1.39
N SER A 161 -11.58 15.23 2.46
CA SER A 161 -10.40 14.40 2.79
C SER A 161 -10.00 14.60 4.24
N PHE A 162 -9.34 13.61 4.82
CA PHE A 162 -8.80 13.65 6.16
C PHE A 162 -7.28 13.40 6.11
N PRO A 163 -6.43 14.41 6.40
CA PRO A 163 -5.00 14.17 6.48
C PRO A 163 -4.68 13.19 7.61
N CYS A 164 -3.93 12.15 7.29
CA CYS A 164 -3.45 11.19 8.29
C CYS A 164 -1.93 11.33 8.49
N PHE A 165 -1.43 10.85 9.63
CA PHE A 165 -0.02 10.99 9.98
C PHE A 165 0.89 10.12 9.09
N TYR A 166 0.41 8.98 8.66
CA TYR A 166 1.12 8.09 7.75
C TYR A 166 0.12 7.28 6.91
N LEU A 167 0.61 6.78 5.79
CA LEU A 167 -0.07 5.78 4.96
C LEU A 167 0.41 4.40 5.42
N SER A 168 -0.49 3.56 5.88
CA SER A 168 -0.12 2.21 6.30
C SER A 168 0.58 1.45 5.18
N GLY A 169 1.77 0.93 5.44
CA GLY A 169 2.49 0.07 4.49
C GLY A 169 1.70 -1.18 4.09
N ALA A 170 0.66 -1.53 4.86
CA ALA A 170 -0.18 -2.68 4.57
C ALA A 170 -1.21 -2.44 3.44
N ASN A 171 -1.64 -1.17 3.20
CA ASN A 171 -2.61 -0.83 2.15
C ASN A 171 -2.49 0.62 1.64
N ALA A 172 -1.28 1.07 1.35
CA ALA A 172 -1.02 2.42 0.85
C ALA A 172 -1.27 2.55 -0.67
N PHE A 173 -2.25 3.37 -1.06
CA PHE A 173 -2.49 3.72 -2.47
C PHE A 173 -1.71 4.97 -2.84
N LEU A 174 -0.57 4.81 -3.48
CA LEU A 174 0.51 5.78 -3.64
C LEU A 174 0.54 6.40 -5.03
N ASN A 175 0.85 7.69 -5.08
CA ASN A 175 1.29 8.35 -6.30
C ASN A 175 2.73 7.92 -6.59
N ARG A 176 2.91 7.03 -7.58
CA ARG A 176 4.22 6.45 -7.91
C ARG A 176 5.27 7.50 -8.24
N ALA A 177 4.91 8.55 -8.98
CA ALA A 177 5.86 9.59 -9.36
C ALA A 177 6.36 10.36 -8.14
N VAL A 178 5.48 10.67 -7.19
CA VAL A 178 5.85 11.34 -5.93
C VAL A 178 6.72 10.39 -5.09
N PHE A 179 6.30 9.14 -4.92
CA PHE A 179 7.03 8.12 -4.17
C PHE A 179 8.48 7.98 -4.66
N LEU A 180 8.68 7.83 -5.98
CA LEU A 180 10.01 7.71 -6.57
C LEU A 180 10.82 9.01 -6.44
N LYS A 181 10.19 10.16 -6.64
CA LYS A 181 10.84 11.48 -6.52
C LYS A 181 11.41 11.74 -5.13
N ILE A 182 10.70 11.30 -4.09
CA ILE A 182 11.16 11.48 -2.70
C ILE A 182 12.09 10.36 -2.23
N GLY A 183 12.41 9.38 -3.08
CA GLY A 183 13.40 8.33 -2.84
C GLY A 183 12.85 7.01 -2.31
N GLY A 184 11.52 6.81 -2.30
CA GLY A 184 10.90 5.58 -1.82
C GLY A 184 11.02 5.34 -0.32
N PHE A 185 10.82 4.11 0.12
CA PHE A 185 11.10 3.72 1.51
C PHE A 185 12.60 3.72 1.80
N ASN A 186 12.96 4.20 2.99
CA ASN A 186 14.35 4.17 3.43
C ASN A 186 14.73 2.77 3.93
N GLU A 187 15.57 2.09 3.19
CA GLU A 187 15.98 0.69 3.44
C GLU A 187 16.82 0.51 4.72
N LEU A 188 17.25 1.60 5.36
CA LEU A 188 17.92 1.56 6.67
C LEU A 188 16.97 1.10 7.80
N PHE A 189 15.65 1.16 7.60
CA PHE A 189 14.66 0.63 8.54
C PHE A 189 14.38 -0.86 8.38
N SER A 190 15.14 -1.54 7.51
CA SER A 190 15.04 -2.99 7.36
C SER A 190 15.38 -3.71 8.68
N PRO A 191 14.70 -4.81 9.05
CA PRO A 191 13.67 -5.48 8.23
C PRO A 191 12.30 -4.79 8.26
N PHE A 192 11.94 -4.09 9.31
CA PHE A 192 10.72 -3.30 9.61
C PHE A 192 10.89 -2.75 11.06
N TYR A 193 10.24 -1.67 11.52
CA TYR A 193 9.10 -0.85 11.14
C TYR A 193 9.53 0.62 10.94
N ILE A 194 8.53 1.55 10.90
CA ILE A 194 8.67 3.02 10.86
C ILE A 194 8.95 3.56 9.43
N GLU A 195 9.22 2.70 8.46
CA GLU A 195 9.50 3.10 7.07
C GLU A 195 8.35 3.91 6.45
N ASP A 196 7.09 3.58 6.76
CA ASP A 196 5.88 4.28 6.31
C ASP A 196 5.74 5.67 6.95
N THR A 197 5.97 5.75 8.25
CA THR A 197 5.97 7.00 9.00
C THR A 197 7.10 7.93 8.53
N GLU A 198 8.29 7.40 8.31
CA GLU A 198 9.44 8.18 7.80
C GLU A 198 9.16 8.71 6.40
N LEU A 199 8.63 7.87 5.51
CA LEU A 199 8.23 8.26 4.16
C LEU A 199 7.26 9.43 4.19
N CYS A 200 6.20 9.35 5.00
CA CYS A 200 5.18 10.38 5.09
C CYS A 200 5.71 11.67 5.72
N LEU A 201 6.54 11.61 6.76
CA LEU A 201 7.20 12.78 7.34
C LEU A 201 8.11 13.48 6.33
N ARG A 202 8.85 12.72 5.53
CA ARG A 202 9.70 13.26 4.47
C ARG A 202 8.87 13.91 3.37
N ALA A 203 7.75 13.29 2.99
CA ALA A 203 6.81 13.84 2.04
C ALA A 203 6.18 15.16 2.53
N TRP A 204 5.72 15.22 3.77
CA TRP A 204 5.16 16.44 4.35
C TRP A 204 6.15 17.60 4.37
N ARG A 205 7.42 17.34 4.70
CA ARG A 205 8.47 18.37 4.65
C ARG A 205 8.70 18.91 3.24
N LEU A 206 8.34 18.17 2.23
CA LEU A 206 8.41 18.54 0.82
C LEU A 206 7.08 19.10 0.26
N GLY A 207 6.06 19.25 1.11
CA GLY A 207 4.77 19.84 0.75
C GLY A 207 3.77 18.85 0.13
N TYR A 208 3.99 17.55 0.29
CA TYR A 208 3.01 16.53 -0.09
C TYR A 208 2.11 16.16 1.10
N ALA A 209 0.87 15.73 0.80
CA ALA A 209 -0.12 15.30 1.78
C ALA A 209 -0.34 13.77 1.72
N SER A 210 -0.62 13.18 2.87
CA SER A 210 -1.03 11.79 3.05
C SER A 210 -2.34 11.70 3.81
#